data_01a3bc5c018d970d255718ee04ebf038
#
_entry.id   01a3bc5c018d970d255718ee04ebf038
#
_cell.length_a   1.000
_cell.length_b   1.000
_cell.length_c   1.000
_cell.angle_alpha   90.00
_cell.angle_beta   90.00
_cell.angle_gamma   90.00
#
_symmetry.space_group_name_H-M   'P 1'
#
loop_
_entity.id
_entity.type
_entity.pdbx_description
1 polymer ?
#
loop_
_entity_poly.entity_id
_entity_poly.type
_entity_poly.pdbx_seq_one_letter_code
_entity_poly.pdbx_strand_id
1 'polypeptide(L)'
;MAFKQIEGNGDGNRISEYFPKKASERKEGDNVVGVYKGTRMVTRPATGAQETLYVLEGEGGKLIGVNESPVIKTKMSQVAEGMTVKIQFEGKKSGKSGRQYNDFSVWIDEDAKPEDDELDF
;
A
#
# COMPACT_ATOMS: atom_id res chain seq x y z
N MET A 1 35.35 21.10 -0.74
CA MET A 1 33.96 21.16 -0.30
C MET A 1 33.41 19.76 -0.08
N ALA A 2 32.76 19.58 1.01
CA ALA A 2 32.21 18.27 1.32
C ALA A 2 30.76 18.23 0.93
N PHE A 3 30.37 17.22 0.20
CA PHE A 3 28.98 16.99 -0.07
C PHE A 3 28.38 16.24 1.09
N LYS A 4 27.31 16.78 1.58
CA LYS A 4 26.62 16.14 2.66
C LYS A 4 25.54 15.24 2.08
N GLN A 5 25.57 14.00 2.45
CA GLN A 5 24.56 13.06 2.01
C GLN A 5 23.26 13.34 2.74
N ILE A 6 22.17 13.32 1.99
CA ILE A 6 20.86 13.55 2.58
C ILE A 6 20.32 12.19 2.99
N GLU A 7 20.80 11.71 4.09
CA GLU A 7 20.49 10.35 4.50
C GLU A 7 19.05 10.18 4.95
N GLY A 8 18.53 11.16 5.63
CA GLY A 8 17.15 11.09 6.06
C GLY A 8 16.18 10.94 4.92
N ASN A 9 16.49 11.56 3.79
CA ASN A 9 15.65 11.46 2.63
C ASN A 9 15.64 10.06 2.05
N GLY A 10 16.78 9.43 2.04
CA GLY A 10 16.88 8.06 1.57
C GLY A 10 16.07 7.14 2.43
N ASP A 11 16.16 7.30 3.73
CA ASP A 11 15.41 6.48 4.67
C ASP A 11 13.92 6.79 4.60
N GLY A 12 13.58 8.04 4.41
CA GLY A 12 12.18 8.45 4.32
C GLY A 12 11.48 7.91 3.09
N ASN A 13 12.25 7.54 2.07
CA ASN A 13 11.67 6.99 0.84
C ASN A 13 11.72 5.48 0.79
N ARG A 14 12.25 4.88 1.83
CA ARG A 14 12.44 3.44 1.84
C ARG A 14 11.20 2.74 2.34
N ILE A 15 10.78 1.71 1.61
CA ILE A 15 9.68 0.86 2.06
C ILE A 15 10.16 0.03 3.23
N SER A 16 9.52 0.17 4.38
CA SER A 16 9.92 -0.55 5.58
C SER A 16 9.08 -1.79 5.84
N GLU A 17 7.89 -1.86 5.26
CA GLU A 17 7.04 -3.03 5.39
C GLU A 17 6.37 -3.32 4.06
N TYR A 18 6.02 -4.57 3.86
CA TYR A 18 5.27 -4.99 2.68
C TYR A 18 3.98 -5.66 3.10
N PHE A 19 2.94 -5.42 2.34
CA PHE A 19 1.63 -6.01 2.59
C PHE A 19 1.11 -6.63 1.29
N PRO A 20 0.54 -7.80 1.30
CA PRO A 20 0.37 -8.68 2.46
C PRO A 20 1.70 -9.33 2.84
N LYS A 21 1.73 -9.88 4.04
CA LYS A 21 2.91 -10.60 4.52
C LYS A 21 3.13 -11.84 3.68
N LYS A 22 4.28 -12.49 3.86
CA LYS A 22 4.55 -13.76 3.18
C LYS A 22 3.40 -14.72 3.41
N ALA A 23 3.19 -15.61 2.45
CA ALA A 23 2.09 -16.55 2.55
C ALA A 23 2.09 -17.34 3.85
N SER A 24 3.29 -17.69 4.34
CA SER A 24 3.41 -18.45 5.57
C SER A 24 3.07 -17.66 6.84
N GLU A 25 3.10 -16.33 6.75
CA GLU A 25 2.83 -15.45 7.89
C GLU A 25 1.49 -14.74 7.75
N ARG A 26 0.85 -14.91 6.63
CA ARG A 26 -0.36 -14.17 6.29
C ARG A 26 -1.56 -14.75 7.01
N LYS A 27 -2.34 -13.87 7.63
CA LYS A 27 -3.55 -14.28 8.33
C LYS A 27 -4.72 -13.44 7.88
N GLU A 28 -5.87 -14.06 7.79
CA GLU A 28 -7.10 -13.33 7.51
C GLU A 28 -7.29 -12.26 8.59
N GLY A 29 -7.60 -11.06 8.16
CA GLY A 29 -7.73 -9.94 9.07
C GLY A 29 -6.50 -9.05 9.17
N ASP A 30 -5.36 -9.52 8.65
CA ASP A 30 -4.17 -8.67 8.60
C ASP A 30 -4.49 -7.41 7.82
N ASN A 31 -4.08 -6.26 8.33
CA ASN A 31 -4.42 -5.00 7.68
C ASN A 31 -3.30 -3.98 7.82
N VAL A 32 -3.39 -2.96 6.96
CA VAL A 32 -2.50 -1.80 7.06
C VAL A 32 -3.34 -0.56 6.88
N VAL A 33 -2.92 0.50 7.53
CA VAL A 33 -3.58 1.80 7.43
C VAL A 33 -2.52 2.85 7.17
N GLY A 34 -2.79 3.75 6.26
CA GLY A 34 -1.87 4.82 5.98
C GLY A 34 -2.41 5.77 4.93
N VAL A 35 -1.68 6.84 4.70
CA VAL A 35 -2.04 7.82 3.68
C VAL A 35 -1.47 7.35 2.35
N TYR A 36 -2.30 7.29 1.34
CA TYR A 36 -1.87 6.82 0.02
C TYR A 36 -0.96 7.87 -0.63
N LYS A 37 0.24 7.44 -0.99
CA LYS A 37 1.26 8.33 -1.56
C LYS A 37 1.52 8.07 -3.05
N GLY A 38 0.76 7.19 -3.68
CA GLY A 38 0.95 6.87 -5.08
C GLY A 38 1.57 5.50 -5.27
N THR A 39 1.99 5.22 -6.49
CA THR A 39 2.56 3.92 -6.82
C THR A 39 4.05 4.02 -7.04
N ARG A 40 4.72 2.90 -6.93
CA ARG A 40 6.16 2.80 -7.15
C ARG A 40 6.42 1.47 -7.87
N MET A 41 7.27 1.54 -8.89
CA MET A 41 7.70 0.32 -9.57
C MET A 41 8.95 -0.19 -8.92
N VAL A 42 8.97 -1.48 -8.62
CA VAL A 42 10.17 -2.13 -8.06
C VAL A 42 10.52 -3.33 -8.92
N THR A 43 11.79 -3.69 -8.92
CA THR A 43 12.28 -4.84 -9.67
C THR A 43 12.67 -5.91 -8.68
N ARG A 44 12.16 -7.12 -8.88
CA ARG A 44 12.57 -8.26 -8.05
C ARG A 44 13.98 -8.69 -8.43
N PRO A 45 14.90 -8.74 -7.49
CA PRO A 45 16.27 -9.15 -7.81
C PRO A 45 16.36 -10.57 -8.34
N ALA A 46 15.52 -11.46 -7.84
CA ALA A 46 15.61 -12.88 -8.20
C ALA A 46 15.17 -13.17 -9.62
N THR A 47 14.17 -12.44 -10.12
CA THR A 47 13.59 -12.74 -11.43
C THR A 47 13.71 -11.62 -12.42
N GLY A 48 14.06 -10.42 -11.98
CA GLY A 48 14.08 -9.26 -12.85
C GLY A 48 12.70 -8.72 -13.19
N ALA A 49 11.65 -9.33 -12.64
CA ALA A 49 10.30 -8.90 -12.93
C ALA A 49 10.00 -7.58 -12.23
N GLN A 50 9.22 -6.74 -12.89
CA GLN A 50 8.79 -5.48 -12.29
C GLN A 50 7.44 -5.65 -11.63
N GLU A 51 7.29 -5.02 -10.49
CA GLU A 51 6.05 -5.05 -9.74
C GLU A 51 5.64 -3.65 -9.36
N THR A 52 4.34 -3.44 -9.30
CA THR A 52 3.79 -2.17 -8.82
C THR A 52 3.48 -2.30 -7.34
N LEU A 53 3.91 -1.31 -6.58
CA LEU A 53 3.54 -1.20 -5.17
C LEU A 53 2.70 0.04 -4.98
N TYR A 54 1.66 -0.09 -4.19
CA TYR A 54 0.90 1.06 -3.72
C TYR A 54 1.52 1.47 -2.40
N VAL A 55 1.94 2.72 -2.30
CA VAL A 55 2.70 3.18 -1.14
C VAL A 55 1.79 3.90 -0.17
N LEU A 56 1.78 3.44 1.07
CA LEU A 56 1.04 4.06 2.14
C LEU A 56 2.03 4.58 3.18
N GLU A 57 1.74 5.76 3.71
CA GLU A 57 2.54 6.31 4.80
C GLU A 57 1.78 6.12 6.09
N GLY A 58 2.32 5.29 6.98
CA GLY A 58 1.71 5.01 8.26
C GLY A 58 2.26 5.88 9.35
N GLU A 59 2.05 5.47 10.59
CA GLU A 59 2.52 6.22 11.74
C GLU A 59 4.02 6.42 11.71
N GLY A 60 4.44 7.59 12.14
CA GLY A 60 5.85 7.91 12.20
C GLY A 60 6.51 8.10 10.85
N GLY A 61 5.74 8.22 9.79
CA GLY A 61 6.28 8.40 8.46
C GLY A 61 6.77 7.12 7.81
N LYS A 62 6.44 5.98 8.40
CA LYS A 62 6.84 4.68 7.89
C LYS A 62 6.13 4.38 6.57
N LEU A 63 6.88 3.94 5.57
CA LEU A 63 6.29 3.61 4.28
C LEU A 63 5.99 2.13 4.17
N ILE A 64 4.79 1.84 3.71
CA ILE A 64 4.31 0.47 3.53
C ILE A 64 4.06 0.25 2.05
N GLY A 65 4.63 -0.80 1.48
CA GLY A 65 4.41 -1.14 0.09
C GLY A 65 3.38 -2.24 -0.03
N VAL A 66 2.27 -1.94 -0.69
CA VAL A 66 1.20 -2.91 -0.90
C VAL A 66 1.37 -3.52 -2.29
N ASN A 67 1.56 -4.81 -2.35
CA ASN A 67 1.75 -5.51 -3.62
C ASN A 67 0.46 -5.46 -4.42
N GLU A 68 0.61 -5.17 -5.71
CA GLU A 68 -0.53 -5.15 -6.59
C GLU A 68 -1.07 -6.54 -6.84
N SER A 69 -2.38 -6.67 -6.85
CA SER A 69 -3.08 -7.85 -7.30
C SER A 69 -4.31 -7.35 -8.05
N PRO A 70 -4.98 -8.18 -8.83
CA PRO A 70 -6.17 -7.71 -9.56
C PRO A 70 -7.22 -7.09 -8.64
N VAL A 71 -7.42 -7.67 -7.46
CA VAL A 71 -8.39 -7.15 -6.51
C VAL A 71 -7.96 -5.78 -6.00
N ILE A 72 -6.71 -5.67 -5.58
CA ILE A 72 -6.19 -4.41 -5.03
C ILE A 72 -6.16 -3.34 -6.12
N LYS A 73 -5.73 -3.70 -7.32
CA LYS A 73 -5.67 -2.77 -8.43
C LYS A 73 -7.05 -2.16 -8.70
N THR A 74 -8.06 -3.00 -8.75
CA THR A 74 -9.41 -2.53 -9.02
C THR A 74 -9.90 -1.58 -7.94
N LYS A 75 -9.68 -1.95 -6.68
CA LYS A 75 -10.17 -1.14 -5.57
C LYS A 75 -9.38 0.14 -5.38
N MET A 76 -8.06 0.06 -5.56
CA MET A 76 -7.22 1.25 -5.41
C MET A 76 -7.41 2.25 -6.53
N SER A 77 -7.99 1.84 -7.65
CA SER A 77 -8.27 2.78 -8.73
C SER A 77 -9.23 3.88 -8.31
N GLN A 78 -9.94 3.69 -7.23
CA GLN A 78 -10.89 4.66 -6.71
C GLN A 78 -10.30 5.52 -5.59
N VAL A 79 -9.05 5.32 -5.27
CA VAL A 79 -8.39 6.02 -4.17
C VAL A 79 -7.44 7.07 -4.75
N ALA A 80 -7.55 8.28 -4.26
CA ALA A 80 -6.66 9.37 -4.68
C ALA A 80 -5.51 9.51 -3.69
N GLU A 81 -4.38 10.01 -4.18
CA GLU A 81 -3.24 10.28 -3.31
C GLU A 81 -3.66 11.29 -2.24
N GLY A 82 -3.18 11.08 -1.05
CA GLY A 82 -3.51 11.93 0.08
C GLY A 82 -4.67 11.42 0.92
N MET A 83 -5.40 10.43 0.42
CA MET A 83 -6.47 9.83 1.20
C MET A 83 -5.92 8.81 2.19
N THR A 84 -6.55 8.72 3.34
CA THR A 84 -6.21 7.67 4.31
C THR A 84 -6.95 6.41 3.92
N VAL A 85 -6.22 5.32 3.83
CA VAL A 85 -6.71 4.04 3.31
C VAL A 85 -6.44 2.94 4.32
N LYS A 86 -7.40 2.05 4.46
CA LYS A 86 -7.20 0.80 5.20
C LYS A 86 -7.37 -0.36 4.22
N ILE A 87 -6.39 -1.25 4.18
CA ILE A 87 -6.45 -2.45 3.34
C ILE A 87 -6.34 -3.65 4.25
N GLN A 88 -7.27 -4.58 4.12
CA GLN A 88 -7.31 -5.77 4.96
C GLN A 88 -7.36 -7.02 4.11
N PHE A 89 -6.57 -8.01 4.50
CA PHE A 89 -6.57 -9.32 3.85
C PHE A 89 -7.77 -10.11 4.35
N GLU A 90 -8.61 -10.56 3.41
CA GLU A 90 -9.84 -11.27 3.74
C GLU A 90 -9.73 -12.77 3.56
N GLY A 91 -8.53 -13.27 3.35
CA GLY A 91 -8.32 -14.69 3.14
C GLY A 91 -8.46 -15.09 1.69
N LYS A 92 -8.43 -16.38 1.44
CA LYS A 92 -8.60 -16.89 0.08
C LYS A 92 -10.06 -17.13 -0.21
N LYS A 93 -10.47 -16.75 -1.40
CA LYS A 93 -11.82 -16.94 -1.88
C LYS A 93 -11.81 -17.75 -3.16
N SER A 94 -12.93 -18.35 -3.50
CA SER A 94 -13.07 -19.09 -4.74
C SER A 94 -13.87 -18.28 -5.74
N GLY A 95 -13.32 -18.13 -6.94
CA GLY A 95 -14.01 -17.45 -8.02
C GLY A 95 -14.95 -18.38 -8.76
N LYS A 96 -15.62 -17.83 -9.77
CA LYS A 96 -16.60 -18.58 -10.56
C LYS A 96 -16.01 -19.78 -11.27
N SER A 97 -14.74 -19.71 -11.62
CA SER A 97 -14.07 -20.80 -12.33
C SER A 97 -13.45 -21.82 -11.39
N GLY A 98 -13.68 -21.67 -10.08
CA GLY A 98 -13.06 -22.55 -9.08
C GLY A 98 -11.65 -22.15 -8.70
N ARG A 99 -11.11 -21.14 -9.33
CA ARG A 99 -9.79 -20.65 -8.96
C ARG A 99 -9.82 -19.91 -7.65
N GLN A 100 -8.82 -20.14 -6.84
CA GLN A 100 -8.68 -19.41 -5.60
C GLN A 100 -7.91 -18.12 -5.82
N TYR A 101 -8.27 -17.08 -5.10
CA TYR A 101 -7.57 -15.82 -5.14
C TYR A 101 -7.55 -15.23 -3.75
N ASN A 102 -6.57 -14.36 -3.54
CA ASN A 102 -6.48 -13.63 -2.27
C ASN A 102 -7.40 -12.42 -2.37
N ASP A 103 -8.29 -12.30 -1.40
CA ASP A 103 -9.24 -11.20 -1.39
C ASP A 103 -8.81 -10.14 -0.39
N PHE A 104 -9.14 -8.90 -0.70
CA PHE A 104 -8.79 -7.76 0.13
C PHE A 104 -9.96 -6.80 0.18
N SER A 105 -10.16 -6.18 1.31
CA SER A 105 -11.11 -5.08 1.44
C SER A 105 -10.32 -3.79 1.56
N VAL A 106 -10.83 -2.74 0.94
CA VAL A 106 -10.19 -1.43 0.95
C VAL A 106 -11.22 -0.41 1.39
N TRP A 107 -10.86 0.35 2.42
CA TRP A 107 -11.72 1.44 2.90
C TRP A 107 -10.97 2.74 2.83
N ILE A 108 -11.65 3.82 2.58
CA ILE A 108 -11.08 5.16 2.67
C ILE A 108 -11.73 5.86 3.84
N ASP A 109 -10.94 6.66 4.52
CA ASP A 109 -11.44 7.44 5.63
C ASP A 109 -11.87 8.79 5.10
N GLU A 110 -13.16 8.95 4.90
CA GLU A 110 -13.69 10.18 4.34
C GLU A 110 -13.60 11.34 5.33
N ASP A 111 -13.51 11.01 6.61
CA ASP A 111 -13.38 12.05 7.63
C ASP A 111 -11.97 12.59 7.73
N ALA A 112 -10.99 11.84 7.21
CA ALA A 112 -9.60 12.25 7.22
C ALA A 112 -9.15 12.71 5.84
N LYS A 113 -9.98 13.48 5.19
CA LYS A 113 -9.65 13.98 3.85
C LYS A 113 -8.50 14.97 3.91
N PRO A 114 -7.89 15.21 2.74
CA PRO A 114 -6.83 16.21 2.64
C PRO A 114 -7.29 17.57 3.14
N GLU A 115 -6.34 18.42 3.37
CA GLU A 115 -6.58 19.70 3.96
C GLU A 115 -7.60 20.57 3.30
N ASP A 116 -7.88 20.39 2.04
CA ASP A 116 -8.88 21.19 1.37
C ASP A 116 -10.22 21.05 2.08
N ASP A 117 -10.41 19.95 2.77
CA ASP A 117 -11.62 19.74 3.53
C ASP A 117 -11.78 20.75 4.64
N GLU A 118 -10.69 21.16 5.18
CA GLU A 118 -10.70 22.13 6.26
C GLU A 118 -11.05 23.51 5.80
N LEU A 119 -10.96 23.74 4.52
CA LEU A 119 -11.25 25.05 3.97
C LEU A 119 -12.69 25.24 3.64
N ASP A 120 -13.47 24.24 3.87
CA ASP A 120 -14.86 24.25 3.50
C ASP A 120 -15.74 24.72 4.61
N PHE A 121 -15.42 25.73 5.22
CA PHE A 121 -16.35 26.21 6.23
C PHE A 121 -16.82 27.58 6.02
#